data_bcb56dca39a4ea82d30b54f984e75a84
#
_entry.id   bcb56dca39a4ea82d30b54f984e75a84
#
_cell.length_a   1.000
_cell.length_b   1.000
_cell.length_c   1.000
_cell.angle_alpha   90.00
_cell.angle_beta   90.00
_cell.angle_gamma   90.00
#
_symmetry.space_group_name_H-M   'P 1'
#
loop_
_entity.id
_entity.type
_entity.pdbx_description
1 polymer ?
#
loop_
_entity_poly.entity_id
_entity_poly.type
_entity_poly.pdbx_seq_one_letter_code
_entity_poly.pdbx_strand_id
1 'polypeptide(L)'
;SPDEVRFLMGYNKEVLRRRRDLLNSWNVRIRWAGRTPKLWPSVIAELKSAEALTAKNTGLTLTMAVNYGGRQEIVDAVNAIAQEVQKGKIKPGSITEKSIAARLYVPELPDVDLFVRSSGELRTSNFLLWQSSYAEMMFMPQLWPDFTRETLWEAIQAYQNRDRRFGSAQDVPLN
;
A
#
# COMPACT_ATOMS: atom_id res chain seq x y z
N SER A 1 12.40 -10.84 -16.40
CA SER A 1 12.28 -11.84 -17.46
C SER A 1 10.95 -12.59 -17.36
N PRO A 2 10.44 -13.25 -18.44
CA PRO A 2 9.21 -14.06 -18.38
C PRO A 2 9.28 -15.20 -17.38
N ASP A 3 10.46 -15.80 -17.18
CA ASP A 3 10.65 -16.89 -16.22
C ASP A 3 10.61 -16.40 -14.79
N GLU A 4 11.17 -15.24 -14.50
CA GLU A 4 11.06 -14.57 -13.20
C GLU A 4 9.60 -14.22 -12.87
N VAL A 5 8.85 -13.67 -13.82
CA VAL A 5 7.42 -13.39 -13.65
C VAL A 5 6.65 -14.67 -13.35
N ARG A 6 6.94 -15.77 -14.09
CA ARG A 6 6.30 -17.07 -13.84
C ARG A 6 6.62 -17.61 -12.45
N PHE A 7 7.88 -17.52 -12.03
CA PHE A 7 8.30 -17.90 -10.69
C PHE A 7 7.58 -17.09 -9.62
N LEU A 8 7.59 -15.77 -9.72
CA LEU A 8 6.95 -14.86 -8.77
C LEU A 8 5.44 -15.10 -8.67
N MET A 9 4.75 -15.36 -9.78
CA MET A 9 3.32 -15.67 -9.79
C MET A 9 3.01 -16.98 -9.05
N GLY A 10 3.79 -18.03 -9.31
CA GLY A 10 3.68 -19.31 -8.60
C GLY A 10 3.99 -19.20 -7.12
N TYR A 11 5.05 -18.48 -6.78
CA TYR A 11 5.48 -18.24 -5.40
C TYR A 11 4.44 -17.45 -4.60
N ASN A 12 3.94 -16.35 -5.14
CA ASN A 12 2.90 -15.55 -4.48
C ASN A 12 1.64 -16.37 -4.17
N LYS A 13 1.18 -17.18 -5.13
CA LYS A 13 0.05 -18.08 -4.92
C LYS A 13 0.29 -19.03 -3.75
N GLU A 14 1.45 -19.67 -3.72
CA GLU A 14 1.77 -20.66 -2.68
C GLU A 14 1.91 -20.03 -1.30
N VAL A 15 2.60 -18.88 -1.20
CA VAL A 15 2.76 -18.13 0.06
C VAL A 15 1.41 -17.71 0.61
N LEU A 16 0.54 -17.13 -0.24
CA LEU A 16 -0.81 -16.75 0.15
C LEU A 16 -1.59 -17.94 0.72
N ARG A 17 -1.61 -19.07 -0.01
CA ARG A 17 -2.33 -20.26 0.41
C ARG A 17 -1.84 -20.81 1.75
N ARG A 18 -0.52 -20.83 1.97
CA ARG A 18 0.08 -21.35 3.21
C ARG A 18 -0.09 -20.42 4.40
N ARG A 19 -0.12 -19.11 4.18
CA ARG A 19 -0.07 -18.12 5.26
C ARG A 19 -1.44 -17.54 5.64
N ARG A 20 -2.43 -17.57 4.74
CA ARG A 20 -3.74 -16.96 5.00
C ARG A 20 -4.44 -17.48 6.25
N ASP A 21 -4.41 -18.82 6.47
CA ASP A 21 -5.09 -19.43 7.61
C ASP A 21 -4.41 -19.05 8.93
N LEU A 22 -3.07 -18.99 8.93
CA LEU A 22 -2.29 -18.53 10.07
C LEU A 22 -2.56 -17.05 10.36
N LEU A 23 -2.54 -16.18 9.34
CA LEU A 23 -2.87 -14.76 9.50
C LEU A 23 -4.31 -14.56 9.99
N ASN A 24 -5.25 -15.37 9.50
CA ASN A 24 -6.62 -15.38 9.99
C ASN A 24 -6.69 -15.75 11.48
N SER A 25 -5.96 -16.77 11.93
CA SER A 25 -5.90 -17.17 13.35
C SER A 25 -5.31 -16.09 14.26
N TRP A 26 -4.49 -15.20 13.71
CA TRP A 26 -3.91 -14.03 14.41
C TRP A 26 -4.82 -12.79 14.34
N ASN A 27 -6.05 -12.93 13.87
CA ASN A 27 -6.98 -11.82 13.69
C ASN A 27 -6.45 -10.73 12.72
N VAL A 28 -5.61 -11.12 11.75
CA VAL A 28 -5.09 -10.21 10.72
C VAL A 28 -6.08 -10.13 9.59
N ARG A 29 -6.46 -8.91 9.17
CA ARG A 29 -7.28 -8.66 7.99
C ARG A 29 -6.39 -8.49 6.77
N ILE A 30 -6.58 -9.32 5.74
CA ILE A 30 -5.83 -9.25 4.49
C ILE A 30 -6.60 -8.38 3.50
N ARG A 31 -5.88 -7.47 2.81
CA ARG A 31 -6.39 -6.66 1.71
C ARG A 31 -5.44 -6.78 0.51
N TRP A 32 -5.96 -6.57 -0.67
CA TRP A 32 -5.16 -6.52 -1.89
C TRP A 32 -5.31 -5.15 -2.57
N ALA A 33 -4.17 -4.50 -2.82
CA ALA A 33 -4.07 -3.31 -3.65
C ALA A 33 -3.40 -3.66 -4.97
N GLY A 34 -4.06 -3.41 -6.10
CA GLY A 34 -3.50 -3.68 -7.41
C GLY A 34 -4.55 -3.98 -8.49
N ARG A 35 -4.07 -4.35 -9.68
CA ARG A 35 -4.89 -4.56 -10.87
C ARG A 35 -4.91 -6.01 -11.32
N THR A 36 -6.04 -6.42 -11.89
CA THR A 36 -6.21 -7.77 -12.44
C THR A 36 -5.46 -8.03 -13.77
N PRO A 37 -5.33 -7.05 -14.71
CA PRO A 37 -4.65 -7.31 -15.98
C PRO A 37 -3.23 -7.85 -15.78
N LYS A 38 -2.87 -8.89 -16.54
CA LYS A 38 -1.56 -9.59 -16.49
C LYS A 38 -1.30 -10.43 -15.23
N LEU A 39 -2.19 -10.45 -14.24
CA LEU A 39 -2.13 -11.44 -13.17
C LEU A 39 -2.77 -12.76 -13.59
N TRP A 40 -2.21 -13.87 -13.14
CA TRP A 40 -2.84 -15.16 -13.35
C TRP A 40 -4.16 -15.27 -12.61
N PRO A 41 -5.21 -15.84 -13.22
CA PRO A 41 -6.50 -16.03 -12.57
C PRO A 41 -6.40 -16.78 -11.23
N SER A 42 -5.47 -17.72 -11.12
CA SER A 42 -5.23 -18.46 -9.88
C SER A 42 -4.65 -17.59 -8.75
N VAL A 43 -3.81 -16.61 -9.06
CA VAL A 43 -3.30 -15.64 -8.07
C VAL A 43 -4.41 -14.72 -7.60
N ILE A 44 -5.23 -14.23 -8.53
CA ILE A 44 -6.41 -13.39 -8.21
C ILE A 44 -7.38 -14.16 -7.30
N ALA A 45 -7.64 -15.44 -7.60
CA ALA A 45 -8.51 -16.27 -6.80
C ALA A 45 -8.00 -16.43 -5.35
N GLU A 46 -6.69 -16.66 -5.17
CA GLU A 46 -6.09 -16.76 -3.83
C GLU A 46 -6.12 -15.44 -3.05
N LEU A 47 -5.83 -14.30 -3.72
CA LEU A 47 -5.96 -12.97 -3.11
C LEU A 47 -7.39 -12.72 -2.62
N LYS A 48 -8.39 -12.92 -3.48
CA LYS A 48 -9.80 -12.76 -3.14
C LYS A 48 -10.25 -13.74 -2.04
N SER A 49 -9.77 -14.98 -2.08
CA SER A 49 -10.06 -15.97 -1.03
C SER A 49 -9.50 -15.54 0.32
N ALA A 50 -8.26 -15.00 0.34
CA ALA A 50 -7.65 -14.49 1.56
C ALA A 50 -8.40 -13.27 2.12
N GLU A 51 -8.80 -12.32 1.26
CA GLU A 51 -9.64 -11.18 1.66
C GLU A 51 -10.98 -11.64 2.26
N ALA A 52 -11.68 -12.58 1.59
CA ALA A 52 -12.98 -13.08 2.04
C ALA A 52 -12.87 -13.81 3.39
N LEU A 53 -11.85 -14.67 3.56
CA LEU A 53 -11.62 -15.42 4.79
C LEU A 53 -11.39 -14.48 5.98
N THR A 54 -10.64 -13.40 5.77
CA THR A 54 -10.20 -12.49 6.84
C THR A 54 -11.05 -11.22 6.96
N ALA A 55 -12.14 -11.11 6.19
CA ALA A 55 -12.96 -9.90 6.10
C ALA A 55 -13.52 -9.40 7.43
N LYS A 56 -13.77 -10.31 8.39
CA LYS A 56 -14.32 -9.99 9.72
C LYS A 56 -13.26 -9.72 10.78
N ASN A 57 -11.97 -9.89 10.45
CA ASN A 57 -10.88 -9.67 11.39
C ASN A 57 -10.74 -8.17 11.71
N THR A 58 -10.42 -7.88 12.96
CA THR A 58 -10.40 -6.52 13.53
C THR A 58 -9.01 -6.10 14.03
N GLY A 59 -8.02 -6.98 13.92
CA GLY A 59 -6.64 -6.70 14.32
C GLY A 59 -5.87 -5.94 13.23
N LEU A 60 -4.60 -6.28 13.05
CA LEU A 60 -3.74 -5.68 12.02
C LEU A 60 -4.34 -5.86 10.63
N THR A 61 -4.35 -4.80 9.83
CA THR A 61 -4.64 -4.91 8.39
C THR A 61 -3.34 -5.04 7.61
N LEU A 62 -3.17 -6.18 6.92
CA LEU A 62 -2.07 -6.43 5.99
C LEU A 62 -2.54 -6.21 4.57
N THR A 63 -2.07 -5.16 3.92
CA THR A 63 -2.38 -4.90 2.51
C THR A 63 -1.24 -5.35 1.61
N MET A 64 -1.51 -6.28 0.72
CA MET A 64 -0.56 -6.80 -0.25
C MET A 64 -0.67 -6.01 -1.55
N ALA A 65 0.39 -5.30 -1.92
CA ALA A 65 0.49 -4.57 -3.19
C ALA A 65 1.00 -5.51 -4.29
N VAL A 66 0.08 -6.15 -5.02
CA VAL A 66 0.42 -7.12 -6.08
C VAL A 66 -0.09 -6.58 -7.43
N ASN A 67 0.81 -6.45 -8.40
CA ASN A 67 0.55 -5.76 -9.68
C ASN A 67 0.04 -4.33 -9.45
N TYR A 68 0.70 -3.63 -8.53
CA TYR A 68 0.38 -2.29 -8.07
C TYR A 68 1.31 -1.24 -8.71
N GLY A 69 0.80 -0.06 -8.91
CA GLY A 69 1.57 1.12 -9.27
C GLY A 69 0.78 2.40 -8.98
N GLY A 70 1.36 3.32 -8.20
CA GLY A 70 0.67 4.52 -7.71
C GLY A 70 0.16 5.44 -8.83
N ARG A 71 0.91 5.61 -9.92
CA ARG A 71 0.42 6.37 -11.08
C ARG A 71 -0.83 5.76 -11.68
N GLN A 72 -0.86 4.43 -11.80
CA GLN A 72 -1.99 3.73 -12.39
C GLN A 72 -3.20 3.72 -11.44
N GLU A 73 -2.98 3.61 -10.15
CA GLU A 73 -4.03 3.74 -9.14
C GLU A 73 -4.73 5.10 -9.23
N ILE A 74 -3.95 6.20 -9.34
CA ILE A 74 -4.49 7.54 -9.52
C ILE A 74 -5.30 7.65 -10.82
N VAL A 75 -4.79 7.12 -11.94
CA VAL A 75 -5.51 7.10 -13.22
C VAL A 75 -6.82 6.32 -13.12
N ASP A 76 -6.82 5.18 -12.43
CA ASP A 76 -8.03 4.38 -12.25
C ASP A 76 -9.06 5.12 -11.36
N ALA A 77 -8.61 5.82 -10.31
CA ALA A 77 -9.46 6.67 -9.48
C ALA A 77 -10.08 7.83 -10.29
N VAL A 78 -9.28 8.51 -11.11
CA VAL A 78 -9.75 9.59 -11.99
C VAL A 78 -10.78 9.06 -13.00
N ASN A 79 -10.53 7.90 -13.62
CA ASN A 79 -11.49 7.28 -14.54
C ASN A 79 -12.82 6.92 -13.85
N ALA A 80 -12.77 6.43 -12.61
CA ALA A 80 -13.98 6.17 -11.83
C ALA A 80 -14.77 7.45 -11.57
N ILE A 81 -14.10 8.55 -11.20
CA ILE A 81 -14.72 9.86 -11.02
C ILE A 81 -15.34 10.35 -12.33
N ALA A 82 -14.63 10.25 -13.45
CA ALA A 82 -15.14 10.68 -14.76
C ALA A 82 -16.44 9.94 -15.14
N GLN A 83 -16.50 8.63 -14.89
CA GLN A 83 -17.71 7.84 -15.10
C GLN A 83 -18.88 8.28 -14.19
N GLU A 84 -18.58 8.66 -12.95
CA GLU A 84 -19.61 9.15 -12.02
C GLU A 84 -20.10 10.56 -12.40
N VAL A 85 -19.22 11.40 -12.92
CA VAL A 85 -19.59 12.70 -13.50
C VAL A 85 -20.50 12.50 -14.70
N GLN A 86 -20.14 11.60 -15.61
CA GLN A 86 -20.97 11.27 -16.80
C GLN A 86 -22.37 10.76 -16.40
N LYS A 87 -22.46 10.01 -15.30
CA LYS A 87 -23.74 9.51 -14.75
C LYS A 87 -24.49 10.55 -13.90
N GLY A 88 -24.00 11.77 -13.79
CA GLY A 88 -24.60 12.85 -12.98
C GLY A 88 -24.51 12.65 -11.46
N LYS A 89 -23.70 11.70 -10.99
CA LYS A 89 -23.52 11.42 -9.54
C LYS A 89 -22.60 12.44 -8.86
N ILE A 90 -21.64 13.00 -9.61
CA ILE A 90 -20.71 14.04 -9.15
C ILE A 90 -20.82 15.22 -10.10
N LYS A 91 -20.86 16.45 -9.57
CA LYS A 91 -20.84 17.66 -10.40
C LYS A 91 -19.39 17.99 -10.82
N PRO A 92 -19.15 18.37 -12.09
CA PRO A 92 -17.86 18.96 -12.47
C PRO A 92 -17.52 20.13 -11.53
N GLY A 93 -16.25 20.24 -11.11
CA GLY A 93 -15.78 21.29 -10.20
C GLY A 93 -15.99 21.00 -8.69
N SER A 94 -16.71 19.93 -8.31
CA SER A 94 -16.83 19.51 -6.90
C SER A 94 -15.84 18.40 -6.50
N ILE A 95 -14.89 18.05 -7.38
CA ILE A 95 -13.88 17.03 -7.14
C ILE A 95 -12.84 17.57 -6.17
N THR A 96 -12.55 16.81 -5.13
CA THR A 96 -11.58 17.15 -4.07
C THR A 96 -10.57 16.01 -3.89
N GLU A 97 -9.53 16.23 -3.08
CA GLU A 97 -8.61 15.18 -2.67
C GLU A 97 -9.34 13.97 -2.07
N LYS A 98 -10.37 14.22 -1.25
CA LYS A 98 -11.23 13.17 -0.69
C LYS A 98 -11.94 12.37 -1.77
N SER A 99 -12.32 13.00 -2.89
CA SER A 99 -12.95 12.31 -4.01
C SER A 99 -12.00 11.31 -4.66
N ILE A 100 -10.71 11.63 -4.76
CA ILE A 100 -9.66 10.76 -5.27
C ILE A 100 -9.36 9.65 -4.25
N ALA A 101 -9.09 10.02 -3.00
CA ALA A 101 -8.76 9.07 -1.93
C ALA A 101 -9.82 7.97 -1.77
N ALA A 102 -11.12 8.34 -1.85
CA ALA A 102 -12.24 7.40 -1.78
C ALA A 102 -12.32 6.40 -2.95
N ARG A 103 -11.46 6.53 -3.97
CA ARG A 103 -11.44 5.67 -5.17
C ARG A 103 -10.08 5.03 -5.43
N LEU A 104 -9.16 5.15 -4.49
CA LEU A 104 -7.93 4.37 -4.48
C LEU A 104 -8.28 2.88 -4.25
N TYR A 105 -7.32 1.98 -4.48
CA TYR A 105 -7.59 0.53 -4.45
C TYR A 105 -8.05 0.01 -3.09
N VAL A 106 -7.58 0.62 -2.00
CA VAL A 106 -8.00 0.30 -0.63
C VAL A 106 -8.30 1.60 0.12
N PRO A 107 -9.46 2.24 -0.15
CA PRO A 107 -9.76 3.59 0.29
C PRO A 107 -9.98 3.72 1.82
N GLU A 108 -10.16 2.61 2.50
CA GLU A 108 -10.31 2.57 3.97
C GLU A 108 -8.99 2.63 4.74
N LEU A 109 -7.85 2.52 4.05
CA LEU A 109 -6.55 2.65 4.70
C LEU A 109 -6.23 4.13 4.97
N PRO A 110 -5.58 4.43 6.12
CA PRO A 110 -5.05 5.75 6.38
C PRO A 110 -3.88 6.08 5.46
N ASP A 111 -3.50 7.35 5.40
CA ASP A 111 -2.26 7.76 4.79
C ASP A 111 -1.06 7.09 5.49
N VAL A 112 0.06 6.99 4.77
CA VAL A 112 1.26 6.33 5.27
C VAL A 112 1.97 7.24 6.27
N ASP A 113 2.16 6.76 7.48
CA ASP A 113 2.96 7.44 8.49
C ASP A 113 4.46 7.19 8.31
N LEU A 114 4.84 5.94 8.07
CA LEU A 114 6.22 5.51 7.91
C LEU A 114 6.39 4.69 6.64
N PHE A 115 7.21 5.19 5.72
CA PHE A 115 7.62 4.50 4.50
C PHE A 115 9.00 3.90 4.71
N VAL A 116 9.10 2.58 4.74
CA VAL A 116 10.38 1.86 4.89
C VAL A 116 10.75 1.19 3.58
N ARG A 117 11.97 1.41 3.12
CA ARG A 117 12.52 0.73 1.96
C ARG A 117 13.88 0.12 2.28
N SER A 118 14.02 -1.17 2.03
CA SER A 118 15.26 -1.93 2.15
C SER A 118 16.19 -1.76 0.94
N SER A 119 17.34 -2.40 0.96
CA SER A 119 18.31 -2.51 -0.14
C SER A 119 19.07 -1.23 -0.49
N GLY A 120 19.07 -0.21 0.38
CA GLY A 120 19.78 1.04 0.15
C GLY A 120 19.26 1.90 -1.00
N GLU A 121 18.10 1.57 -1.55
CA GLU A 121 17.50 2.25 -2.70
C GLU A 121 16.76 3.51 -2.26
N LEU A 122 17.19 4.68 -2.74
CA LEU A 122 16.69 6.02 -2.32
C LEU A 122 15.58 6.53 -3.25
N ARG A 123 14.56 5.73 -3.52
CA ARG A 123 13.42 6.08 -4.38
C ARG A 123 12.16 5.34 -3.96
N THR A 124 10.99 5.87 -4.27
CA THR A 124 9.68 5.24 -3.98
C THR A 124 9.26 4.22 -5.05
N SER A 125 9.85 4.29 -6.24
CA SER A 125 9.57 3.40 -7.38
C SER A 125 8.07 3.24 -7.68
N ASN A 126 7.33 4.34 -7.72
CA ASN A 126 5.90 4.34 -8.04
C ASN A 126 5.03 3.62 -6.97
N PHE A 127 5.52 3.51 -5.73
CA PHE A 127 4.80 2.86 -4.64
C PHE A 127 4.12 3.89 -3.75
N LEU A 128 2.80 3.75 -3.55
CA LEU A 128 1.95 4.54 -2.66
C LEU A 128 2.11 6.08 -2.82
N LEU A 129 2.17 6.57 -4.08
CA LEU A 129 2.47 7.98 -4.37
C LEU A 129 1.50 8.96 -3.70
N TRP A 130 0.21 8.63 -3.68
CA TRP A 130 -0.80 9.46 -3.04
C TRP A 130 -0.71 9.38 -1.52
N GLN A 131 -0.71 8.18 -1.00
CA GLN A 131 -0.82 7.90 0.41
C GLN A 131 0.44 8.27 1.21
N SER A 132 1.61 8.35 0.55
CA SER A 132 2.89 8.64 1.19
C SER A 132 3.32 10.11 1.11
N SER A 133 2.41 11.01 0.70
CA SER A 133 2.74 12.44 0.48
C SER A 133 3.33 13.14 1.71
N TYR A 134 2.94 12.72 2.90
CA TYR A 134 3.44 13.24 4.19
C TYR A 134 4.10 12.16 5.05
N ALA A 135 4.48 11.03 4.44
CA ALA A 135 5.13 9.94 5.15
C ALA A 135 6.57 10.31 5.54
N GLU A 136 6.96 9.89 6.74
CA GLU A 136 8.38 9.83 7.09
C GLU A 136 9.05 8.70 6.30
N MET A 137 10.12 9.03 5.58
CA MET A 137 10.80 8.07 4.71
C MET A 137 12.07 7.54 5.39
N MET A 138 12.21 6.21 5.36
CA MET A 138 13.36 5.51 5.89
C MET A 138 13.92 4.54 4.86
N PHE A 139 15.16 4.78 4.46
CA PHE A 139 15.87 3.97 3.48
C PHE A 139 16.96 3.19 4.22
N MET A 140 16.83 1.86 4.22
CA MET A 140 17.69 0.97 5.00
C MET A 140 18.61 0.17 4.07
N PRO A 141 19.89 -0.01 4.42
CA PRO A 141 20.86 -0.69 3.56
C PRO A 141 20.65 -2.20 3.48
N GLN A 142 19.98 -2.80 4.47
CA GLN A 142 19.76 -4.24 4.53
C GLN A 142 18.99 -4.73 3.31
N LEU A 143 19.41 -5.85 2.72
CA LEU A 143 18.65 -6.56 1.71
C LEU A 143 17.40 -7.17 2.32
N TRP A 144 16.35 -7.34 1.52
CA TRP A 144 15.07 -7.87 2.03
C TRP A 144 15.20 -9.24 2.76
N PRO A 145 16.02 -10.20 2.29
CA PRO A 145 16.21 -11.46 3.02
C PRO A 145 16.84 -11.29 4.41
N ASP A 146 17.63 -10.21 4.61
CA ASP A 146 18.33 -9.90 5.85
C ASP A 146 17.55 -8.90 6.73
N PHE A 147 16.36 -8.50 6.30
CA PHE A 147 15.49 -7.58 7.04
C PHE A 147 14.83 -8.32 8.20
N THR A 148 15.28 -8.03 9.41
CA THR A 148 14.83 -8.71 10.63
C THR A 148 13.78 -7.90 11.39
N ARG A 149 13.30 -8.47 12.49
CA ARG A 149 12.44 -7.77 13.44
C ARG A 149 13.15 -6.57 14.07
N GLU A 150 14.42 -6.73 14.38
CA GLU A 150 15.28 -5.68 14.97
C GLU A 150 15.40 -4.51 14.00
N THR A 151 15.62 -4.78 12.71
CA THR A 151 15.65 -3.76 11.65
C THR A 151 14.32 -2.98 11.58
N LEU A 152 13.19 -3.66 11.72
CA LEU A 152 11.88 -2.99 11.78
C LEU A 152 11.74 -2.12 13.03
N TRP A 153 12.21 -2.60 14.18
CA TRP A 153 12.15 -1.83 15.42
C TRP A 153 13.04 -0.57 15.36
N GLU A 154 14.21 -0.66 14.75
CA GLU A 154 15.07 0.52 14.48
C GLU A 154 14.33 1.57 13.65
N ALA A 155 13.60 1.13 12.61
CA ALA A 155 12.80 2.03 11.79
C ALA A 155 11.69 2.71 12.59
N ILE A 156 10.98 1.96 13.44
CA ILE A 156 9.92 2.48 14.29
C ILE A 156 10.46 3.45 15.34
N GLN A 157 11.58 3.12 16.00
CA GLN A 157 12.23 4.01 16.97
C GLN A 157 12.69 5.32 16.34
N ALA A 158 13.29 5.25 15.15
CA ALA A 158 13.69 6.43 14.42
C ALA A 158 12.48 7.31 14.04
N TYR A 159 11.37 6.71 13.64
CA TYR A 159 10.12 7.41 13.38
C TYR A 159 9.57 8.11 14.64
N GLN A 160 9.56 7.43 15.79
CA GLN A 160 9.06 7.99 17.06
C GLN A 160 9.87 9.22 17.53
N ASN A 161 11.13 9.31 17.13
CA ASN A 161 12.01 10.44 17.49
C ASN A 161 11.92 11.60 16.48
N ARG A 162 11.08 11.51 15.44
CA ARG A 162 10.89 12.58 14.46
C ARG A 162 9.78 13.53 14.86
N ASP A 163 10.03 14.82 14.64
CA ASP A 163 9.04 15.87 14.79
C ASP A 163 8.28 16.06 13.48
N ARG A 164 7.02 15.62 13.41
CA ARG A 164 6.15 15.73 12.22
C ARG A 164 5.47 17.09 12.18
N ARG A 165 5.82 17.90 11.20
CA ARG A 165 5.36 19.29 11.10
C ARG A 165 4.18 19.50 10.17
N PHE A 166 3.79 18.55 9.33
CA PHE A 166 2.69 18.63 8.35
C PHE A 166 2.64 19.96 7.59
N GLY A 167 3.81 20.50 7.23
CA GLY A 167 3.93 21.78 6.51
C GLY A 167 3.79 23.04 7.36
N SER A 168 3.63 22.93 8.70
CA SER A 168 3.64 24.12 9.56
C SER A 168 5.09 24.57 9.84
N ALA A 169 5.40 25.84 9.54
CA ALA A 169 6.65 26.45 9.99
C ALA A 169 6.56 26.71 11.49
N GLN A 170 7.58 26.28 12.26
CA GLN A 170 7.78 26.84 13.59
C GLN A 170 8.59 28.14 13.45
N ASP A 171 8.14 29.20 14.11
CA ASP A 171 8.95 30.40 14.27
C ASP A 171 10.21 30.01 15.05
N VAL A 172 11.30 29.78 14.36
CA VAL A 172 12.62 29.66 14.99
C VAL A 172 13.07 31.09 15.26
N PRO A 173 13.29 31.51 16.52
CA PRO A 173 13.87 32.82 16.78
C PRO A 173 15.21 32.91 16.04
N LEU A 174 15.34 33.88 15.16
CA LEU A 174 16.61 34.23 14.53
C LEU A 174 17.49 34.82 15.65
N ASN A 175 18.47 34.06 16.12
CA ASN A 175 19.53 34.52 16.99
C ASN A 175 20.54 35.36 16.20
#